data_6463a121562895847644e874d0009f05
#
_entry.id   6463a121562895847644e874d0009f05
#
_cell.length_a   1.000
_cell.length_b   1.000
_cell.length_c   1.000
_cell.angle_alpha   90.00
_cell.angle_beta   90.00
_cell.angle_gamma   90.00
#
_symmetry.space_group_name_H-M   'P 1'
#
loop_
_entity.id
_entity.type
_entity.pdbx_description
1 polymer ?
#
loop_
_entity_poly.entity_id
_entity_poly.type
_entity_poly.pdbx_seq_one_letter_code
_entity_poly.pdbx_strand_id
1 'polypeptide(L)'
;MSNSPRYLTKSRFKSALECPTKLYYYGKPEYANRMNDDEFMQALCEGGYQVGELAKYYFPGGHDIKSLGYDESLAETNALLEQDNVIIYEAAIQFEHTFIRVDVLKKEGKRIELIEVKAKSFKTKEEFTNAKGNYLDKKWYPYLADVAFQTWVMERALPGHEIIPYLMLTDKNKKATVDGLNQLFRIKRDERDRIEVSPRETITPANMGEAILAQTNVSEFVKKIFRGEDFPQSKKTLQQLKSFEARIAEYGQYYAEDQRYPIITGTKCKGCEYKNTAHPDLKSGFHECMAVSLGNRFDPAAPSIFDIWNFRKSAKLMEQNIFSLEELKALPDYDSYLNDRQRMQVDLTLADEKAEVIAPELRNEMNSWIFPLHFIDFETSMVALPFTAGRKPYEQTAFQFSCHTLHKDGRMEHFEWIDANQGVFPNFDFVKQLKAVLDKDDGTIFRYAAHENTVLRQIQSQMVEDNEPEYAELIEWIDSITEWKDGSSRIAGPRNMVDMLQLVRDYYYHPDMGGSNSIKKVLPAVMTGDAIKVKYSKPLEFGTHLKARVLYELDSETNKPVNPYYLLPSQYGDLDLSQDELIFEDAEIQQGG
;
A
#
# COMPACT_ATOMS: atom_id res chain seq x y z
N MET A 1 -9.71 -15.15 -33.59
CA MET A 1 -8.86 -14.38 -32.67
C MET A 1 -7.51 -15.05 -32.67
N SER A 2 -6.45 -14.38 -33.10
CA SER A 2 -5.10 -14.94 -33.05
C SER A 2 -4.74 -15.14 -31.55
N ASN A 3 -4.50 -16.38 -31.14
CA ASN A 3 -4.03 -16.69 -29.80
C ASN A 3 -2.62 -16.09 -29.64
N SER A 4 -2.53 -14.87 -29.12
CA SER A 4 -1.25 -14.32 -28.74
C SER A 4 -0.57 -15.25 -27.71
N PRO A 5 0.74 -15.50 -27.84
CA PRO A 5 1.44 -16.37 -26.90
C PRO A 5 1.27 -15.91 -25.45
N ARG A 6 1.05 -16.84 -24.55
CA ARG A 6 0.93 -16.57 -23.11
C ARG A 6 2.25 -16.85 -22.42
N TYR A 7 3.04 -15.82 -22.21
CA TYR A 7 4.34 -15.93 -21.52
C TYR A 7 4.23 -15.64 -20.03
N LEU A 8 4.98 -16.38 -19.22
CA LEU A 8 5.24 -16.06 -17.83
C LEU A 8 6.20 -14.85 -17.78
N THR A 9 5.67 -13.70 -17.40
CA THR A 9 6.45 -12.45 -17.24
C THR A 9 6.88 -12.25 -15.78
N LYS A 10 7.77 -11.28 -15.53
CA LYS A 10 8.21 -10.93 -14.17
C LYS A 10 7.05 -10.67 -13.22
N SER A 11 6.02 -9.92 -13.64
CA SER A 11 4.85 -9.63 -12.81
C SER A 11 4.01 -10.89 -12.53
N ARG A 12 3.80 -11.72 -13.55
CA ARG A 12 3.08 -13.00 -13.41
C ARG A 12 3.83 -13.98 -12.51
N PHE A 13 5.15 -14.04 -12.64
CA PHE A 13 5.98 -14.87 -11.78
C PHE A 13 5.91 -14.41 -10.31
N LYS A 14 5.95 -13.10 -10.06
CA LYS A 14 5.74 -12.55 -8.70
C LYS A 14 4.38 -12.93 -8.12
N SER A 15 3.30 -12.80 -8.90
CA SER A 15 1.96 -13.24 -8.50
C SER A 15 1.93 -14.74 -8.18
N ALA A 16 2.61 -15.57 -9.00
CA ALA A 16 2.71 -17.01 -8.78
C ALA A 16 3.53 -17.38 -7.53
N LEU A 17 4.52 -16.58 -7.12
CA LEU A 17 5.25 -16.79 -5.87
C LEU A 17 4.35 -16.65 -4.63
N GLU A 18 3.33 -15.80 -4.70
CA GLU A 18 2.33 -15.67 -3.65
C GLU A 18 1.32 -16.82 -3.71
N CYS A 19 0.74 -17.06 -4.89
CA CYS A 19 -0.21 -18.14 -5.14
C CYS A 19 -0.22 -18.48 -6.64
N PRO A 20 0.27 -19.67 -7.07
CA PRO A 20 0.31 -20.02 -8.49
C PRO A 20 -1.07 -20.10 -9.16
N THR A 21 -2.14 -20.36 -8.39
CA THR A 21 -3.51 -20.37 -8.90
C THR A 21 -3.96 -18.99 -9.44
N LYS A 22 -3.37 -17.90 -8.96
CA LYS A 22 -3.63 -16.54 -9.44
C LYS A 22 -3.32 -16.36 -10.94
N LEU A 23 -2.35 -17.11 -11.47
CA LEU A 23 -2.02 -17.10 -12.91
C LEU A 23 -3.22 -17.39 -13.80
N TYR A 24 -4.13 -18.26 -13.35
CA TYR A 24 -5.34 -18.60 -14.11
C TYR A 24 -6.30 -17.42 -14.24
N TYR A 25 -6.40 -16.60 -13.20
CA TYR A 25 -7.29 -15.42 -13.16
C TYR A 25 -6.67 -14.18 -13.81
N TYR A 26 -5.34 -14.16 -13.92
CA TYR A 26 -4.61 -12.98 -14.39
C TYR A 26 -4.99 -12.56 -15.80
N GLY A 27 -5.41 -11.28 -15.95
CA GLY A 27 -5.79 -10.70 -17.23
C GLY A 27 -7.13 -11.21 -17.80
N LYS A 28 -7.95 -11.87 -17.01
CA LYS A 28 -9.30 -12.31 -17.40
C LYS A 28 -10.32 -11.28 -16.90
N PRO A 29 -10.98 -10.54 -17.82
CA PRO A 29 -11.86 -9.42 -17.44
C PRO A 29 -13.14 -9.86 -16.72
N GLU A 30 -13.50 -11.14 -16.81
CA GLU A 30 -14.66 -11.68 -16.11
C GLU A 30 -14.43 -11.90 -14.60
N TYR A 31 -13.21 -11.72 -14.10
CA TYR A 31 -12.88 -11.81 -12.67
C TYR A 31 -12.58 -10.45 -12.07
N ALA A 32 -13.19 -10.17 -10.93
CA ALA A 32 -12.86 -8.98 -10.16
C ALA A 32 -11.42 -9.05 -9.63
N ASN A 33 -10.71 -7.91 -9.68
CA ASN A 33 -9.39 -7.75 -9.08
C ASN A 33 -9.36 -6.47 -8.27
N ARG A 34 -9.35 -6.59 -6.94
CA ARG A 34 -9.38 -5.45 -6.02
C ARG A 34 -8.14 -4.55 -6.08
N MET A 35 -7.05 -5.00 -6.70
CA MET A 35 -5.87 -4.16 -6.91
C MET A 35 -6.15 -3.04 -7.93
N ASN A 36 -7.13 -3.22 -8.81
CA ASN A 36 -7.53 -2.20 -9.75
C ASN A 36 -8.31 -1.06 -9.09
N ASP A 37 -8.92 -1.33 -7.94
CA ASP A 37 -9.74 -0.39 -7.18
C ASP A 37 -8.95 0.23 -5.99
N ASP A 38 -7.65 -0.03 -5.88
CA ASP A 38 -6.81 0.42 -4.76
C ASP A 38 -5.97 1.65 -5.17
N GLU A 39 -6.48 2.83 -4.86
CA GLU A 39 -5.88 4.14 -5.18
C GLU A 39 -4.48 4.31 -4.57
N PHE A 40 -4.28 3.84 -3.33
CA PHE A 40 -2.97 3.89 -2.69
C PHE A 40 -1.94 3.05 -3.46
N MET A 41 -2.34 1.89 -3.96
CA MET A 41 -1.48 1.06 -4.80
C MET A 41 -1.20 1.72 -6.15
N GLN A 42 -2.17 2.43 -6.72
CA GLN A 42 -1.97 3.21 -7.94
C GLN A 42 -0.93 4.32 -7.74
N ALA A 43 -1.06 5.12 -6.69
CA ALA A 43 -0.09 6.18 -6.34
C ALA A 43 1.33 5.63 -6.10
N LEU A 44 1.44 4.44 -5.45
CA LEU A 44 2.74 3.76 -5.30
C LEU A 44 3.33 3.33 -6.65
N CYS A 45 2.50 2.89 -7.59
CA CYS A 45 2.92 2.53 -8.95
C CYS A 45 3.46 3.77 -9.69
N GLU A 46 2.81 4.92 -9.56
CA GLU A 46 3.25 6.17 -10.18
C GLU A 46 4.65 6.58 -9.73
N GLY A 47 4.91 6.56 -8.43
CA GLY A 47 6.27 6.74 -7.89
C GLY A 47 7.28 5.73 -8.47
N GLY A 48 6.83 4.51 -8.73
CA GLY A 48 7.62 3.47 -9.40
C GLY A 48 8.01 3.84 -10.82
N TYR A 49 7.07 4.36 -11.60
CA TYR A 49 7.32 4.79 -12.97
C TYR A 49 8.29 5.97 -13.05
N GLN A 50 8.15 6.96 -12.16
CA GLN A 50 9.07 8.10 -12.11
C GLN A 50 10.51 7.67 -11.80
N VAL A 51 10.69 6.73 -10.84
CA VAL A 51 12.01 6.19 -10.50
C VAL A 51 12.59 5.39 -11.66
N GLY A 52 11.77 4.60 -12.36
CA GLY A 52 12.18 3.86 -13.56
C GLY A 52 12.67 4.78 -14.67
N GLU A 53 11.96 5.88 -14.92
CA GLU A 53 12.37 6.87 -15.92
C GLU A 53 13.64 7.59 -15.50
N LEU A 54 13.76 8.05 -14.24
CA LEU A 54 14.98 8.68 -13.73
C LEU A 54 16.20 7.78 -13.90
N ALA A 55 16.05 6.48 -13.68
CA ALA A 55 17.15 5.52 -13.79
C ALA A 55 17.78 5.51 -15.20
N LYS A 56 16.99 5.71 -16.27
CA LYS A 56 17.51 5.75 -17.65
C LYS A 56 18.55 6.87 -17.82
N TYR A 57 18.35 8.02 -17.17
CA TYR A 57 19.27 9.16 -17.26
C TYR A 57 20.61 8.94 -16.56
N TYR A 58 20.72 7.92 -15.70
CA TYR A 58 22.01 7.50 -15.12
C TYR A 58 22.83 6.62 -16.06
N PHE A 59 22.23 6.20 -17.18
CA PHE A 59 22.88 5.40 -18.24
C PHE A 59 22.71 6.10 -19.61
N PRO A 60 23.32 7.26 -19.84
CA PRO A 60 23.09 8.03 -21.05
C PRO A 60 23.50 7.27 -22.32
N GLY A 61 22.77 7.54 -23.41
CA GLY A 61 23.05 6.96 -24.73
C GLY A 61 22.41 5.59 -24.95
N GLY A 62 21.52 5.16 -24.05
CA GLY A 62 20.77 3.91 -24.22
C GLY A 62 19.65 4.00 -25.27
N HIS A 63 19.25 2.85 -25.78
CA HIS A 63 18.15 2.67 -26.74
C HIS A 63 16.91 2.18 -26.01
N ASP A 64 15.79 2.89 -26.14
CA ASP A 64 14.51 2.57 -25.48
C ASP A 64 13.66 1.71 -26.42
N ILE A 65 13.35 0.47 -26.02
CA ILE A 65 12.47 -0.43 -26.74
C ILE A 65 11.01 -0.05 -26.48
N LYS A 66 10.43 0.73 -27.38
CA LYS A 66 9.06 1.24 -27.27
C LYS A 66 8.02 0.27 -27.82
N SER A 67 8.41 -0.69 -28.66
CA SER A 67 7.51 -1.70 -29.21
C SER A 67 6.87 -2.54 -28.10
N LEU A 68 5.54 -2.71 -28.18
CA LEU A 68 4.76 -3.44 -27.17
C LEU A 68 4.54 -4.90 -27.53
N GLY A 69 4.58 -5.24 -28.82
CA GLY A 69 4.47 -6.61 -29.30
C GLY A 69 5.66 -7.45 -28.87
N TYR A 70 5.41 -8.72 -28.57
CA TYR A 70 6.47 -9.64 -28.16
C TYR A 70 7.52 -9.78 -29.27
N ASP A 71 7.09 -10.09 -30.49
CA ASP A 71 8.00 -10.37 -31.63
C ASP A 71 8.78 -9.13 -32.05
N GLU A 72 8.12 -7.96 -32.10
CA GLU A 72 8.73 -6.69 -32.48
C GLU A 72 9.79 -6.26 -31.46
N SER A 73 9.46 -6.30 -30.18
CA SER A 73 10.39 -5.91 -29.11
C SER A 73 11.59 -6.86 -29.01
N LEU A 74 11.40 -8.15 -29.27
CA LEU A 74 12.48 -9.13 -29.37
C LEU A 74 13.39 -8.85 -30.57
N ALA A 75 12.81 -8.56 -31.74
CA ALA A 75 13.58 -8.26 -32.95
C ALA A 75 14.46 -7.01 -32.75
N GLU A 76 13.89 -5.93 -32.18
CA GLU A 76 14.64 -4.70 -31.86
C GLU A 76 15.78 -4.99 -30.87
N THR A 77 15.49 -5.70 -29.79
CA THR A 77 16.49 -6.03 -28.76
C THR A 77 17.61 -6.89 -29.36
N ASN A 78 17.27 -7.92 -30.13
CA ASN A 78 18.27 -8.81 -30.73
C ASN A 78 19.20 -8.08 -31.69
N ALA A 79 18.67 -7.16 -32.52
CA ALA A 79 19.47 -6.34 -33.43
C ALA A 79 20.47 -5.44 -32.65
N LEU A 80 20.06 -4.87 -31.51
CA LEU A 80 20.93 -4.07 -30.66
C LEU A 80 22.00 -4.92 -29.95
N LEU A 81 21.66 -6.14 -29.55
CA LEU A 81 22.59 -7.07 -28.89
C LEU A 81 23.73 -7.57 -29.80
N GLU A 82 23.64 -7.39 -31.13
CA GLU A 82 24.76 -7.66 -32.04
C GLU A 82 25.93 -6.69 -31.83
N GLN A 83 25.71 -5.52 -31.25
CA GLN A 83 26.75 -4.56 -30.90
C GLN A 83 27.60 -5.07 -29.73
N ASP A 84 28.92 -4.84 -29.78
CA ASP A 84 29.83 -5.20 -28.69
C ASP A 84 29.50 -4.46 -27.38
N ASN A 85 29.17 -3.17 -27.48
CA ASN A 85 28.82 -2.33 -26.35
C ASN A 85 27.49 -1.63 -26.65
N VAL A 86 26.50 -1.84 -25.80
CA VAL A 86 25.18 -1.23 -25.95
C VAL A 86 24.48 -1.11 -24.59
N ILE A 87 23.69 -0.07 -24.43
CA ILE A 87 22.73 0.10 -23.34
C ILE A 87 21.33 0.03 -23.94
N ILE A 88 20.47 -0.80 -23.37
CA ILE A 88 19.09 -0.99 -23.85
C ILE A 88 18.14 -0.83 -22.65
N TYR A 89 17.16 0.04 -22.77
CA TYR A 89 16.07 0.15 -21.79
C TYR A 89 14.88 -0.69 -22.24
N GLU A 90 14.20 -1.32 -21.31
CA GLU A 90 13.10 -2.24 -21.57
C GLU A 90 13.48 -3.40 -22.51
N ALA A 91 14.72 -3.90 -22.39
CA ALA A 91 15.23 -4.96 -23.26
C ALA A 91 14.38 -6.23 -23.16
N ALA A 92 13.80 -6.64 -24.30
CA ALA A 92 12.95 -7.82 -24.39
C ALA A 92 13.77 -9.09 -24.57
N ILE A 93 13.63 -10.06 -23.66
CA ILE A 93 14.32 -11.36 -23.73
C ILE A 93 13.28 -12.47 -23.53
N GLN A 94 13.38 -13.54 -24.33
CA GLN A 94 12.47 -14.68 -24.28
C GLN A 94 13.25 -15.99 -24.20
N PHE A 95 12.77 -16.90 -23.36
CA PHE A 95 13.20 -18.28 -23.33
C PHE A 95 11.99 -19.18 -23.02
N GLU A 96 11.72 -20.17 -23.88
CA GLU A 96 10.55 -21.07 -23.76
C GLU A 96 9.24 -20.31 -23.47
N HIS A 97 8.58 -20.62 -22.36
CA HIS A 97 7.31 -20.00 -21.95
C HIS A 97 7.52 -18.73 -21.10
N THR A 98 8.72 -18.18 -21.05
CA THR A 98 9.05 -16.98 -20.28
C THR A 98 9.35 -15.79 -21.18
N PHE A 99 8.98 -14.59 -20.72
CA PHE A 99 9.31 -13.34 -21.40
C PHE A 99 9.58 -12.27 -20.34
N ILE A 100 10.67 -11.54 -20.48
CA ILE A 100 11.04 -10.46 -19.58
C ILE A 100 11.29 -9.17 -20.37
N ARG A 101 11.11 -8.05 -19.69
CA ARG A 101 11.62 -6.73 -20.08
C ARG A 101 12.58 -6.28 -18.98
N VAL A 102 13.84 -6.11 -19.30
CA VAL A 102 14.87 -5.68 -18.37
C VAL A 102 14.88 -4.17 -18.34
N ASP A 103 14.69 -3.57 -17.18
CA ASP A 103 14.56 -2.11 -17.06
C ASP A 103 15.79 -1.40 -17.66
N VAL A 104 17.02 -1.83 -17.32
CA VAL A 104 18.25 -1.39 -17.98
C VAL A 104 19.17 -2.60 -18.21
N LEU A 105 19.51 -2.86 -19.48
CA LEU A 105 20.49 -3.85 -19.87
C LEU A 105 21.75 -3.12 -20.38
N LYS A 106 22.91 -3.36 -19.77
CA LYS A 106 24.20 -2.82 -20.23
C LYS A 106 25.11 -3.95 -20.64
N LYS A 107 25.47 -4.00 -21.93
CA LYS A 107 26.38 -4.99 -22.51
C LYS A 107 27.73 -4.36 -22.78
N GLU A 108 28.79 -5.05 -22.35
CA GLU A 108 30.21 -4.77 -22.67
C GLU A 108 30.88 -6.08 -23.08
N GLY A 109 31.03 -6.31 -24.37
CA GLY A 109 31.51 -7.56 -24.92
C GLY A 109 30.62 -8.74 -24.50
N LYS A 110 31.17 -9.69 -23.75
CA LYS A 110 30.46 -10.87 -23.23
C LYS A 110 29.81 -10.64 -21.84
N ARG A 111 30.07 -9.51 -21.22
CA ARG A 111 29.49 -9.14 -19.91
C ARG A 111 28.21 -8.36 -20.11
N ILE A 112 27.17 -8.81 -19.44
CA ILE A 112 25.86 -8.12 -19.43
C ILE A 112 25.44 -7.81 -17.99
N GLU A 113 25.24 -6.54 -17.69
CA GLU A 113 24.63 -6.10 -16.44
C GLU A 113 23.10 -6.07 -16.63
N LEU A 114 22.40 -6.89 -15.86
CA LEU A 114 20.95 -6.86 -15.71
C LEU A 114 20.65 -5.94 -14.53
N ILE A 115 20.01 -4.81 -14.77
CA ILE A 115 19.69 -3.82 -13.74
C ILE A 115 18.19 -3.71 -13.63
N GLU A 116 17.65 -4.22 -12.56
CA GLU A 116 16.22 -4.08 -12.20
C GLU A 116 16.07 -2.87 -11.30
N VAL A 117 15.18 -1.94 -11.67
CA VAL A 117 14.92 -0.69 -10.97
C VAL A 117 13.68 -0.84 -10.10
N LYS A 118 13.76 -0.42 -8.86
CA LYS A 118 12.62 -0.42 -7.93
C LYS A 118 12.57 0.86 -7.10
N ALA A 119 11.41 1.45 -6.99
CA ALA A 119 11.16 2.60 -6.13
C ALA A 119 11.22 2.27 -4.62
N LYS A 120 11.69 1.07 -4.26
CA LYS A 120 11.89 0.67 -2.87
C LYS A 120 13.17 1.28 -2.33
N SER A 121 13.09 1.80 -1.12
CA SER A 121 14.25 2.38 -0.45
C SER A 121 15.03 1.36 0.37
N PHE A 122 16.34 1.56 0.47
CA PHE A 122 17.25 0.79 1.33
C PHE A 122 18.33 1.69 1.92
N LYS A 123 19.04 1.20 2.93
CA LYS A 123 20.24 1.86 3.48
C LYS A 123 21.49 1.08 3.12
N THR A 124 21.44 -0.22 3.26
CA THR A 124 22.59 -1.11 3.01
C THR A 124 22.11 -2.47 2.50
N LYS A 125 22.99 -3.21 1.82
CA LYS A 125 22.67 -4.54 1.27
C LYS A 125 22.47 -5.63 2.34
N GLU A 126 22.89 -5.39 3.57
CA GLU A 126 22.69 -6.28 4.70
C GLU A 126 21.21 -6.46 5.01
N GLU A 127 20.36 -5.48 4.65
CA GLU A 127 18.91 -5.58 4.79
C GLU A 127 18.30 -6.72 3.94
N PHE A 128 19.00 -7.19 2.92
CA PHE A 128 18.53 -8.29 2.05
C PHE A 128 18.53 -9.64 2.77
N THR A 129 19.17 -9.72 3.91
CA THR A 129 19.23 -10.92 4.73
C THR A 129 18.55 -10.71 6.09
N ASN A 130 18.22 -11.83 6.74
CA ASN A 130 17.77 -11.80 8.12
C ASN A 130 18.90 -11.31 9.07
N ALA A 131 18.58 -11.00 10.32
CA ALA A 131 19.52 -10.46 11.31
C ALA A 131 20.78 -11.35 11.54
N LYS A 132 20.73 -12.63 11.17
CA LYS A 132 21.87 -13.57 11.26
C LYS A 132 22.69 -13.65 9.96
N GLY A 133 22.26 -12.99 8.88
CA GLY A 133 22.93 -12.97 7.59
C GLY A 133 22.90 -14.29 6.80
N ASN A 134 22.26 -15.34 7.31
CA ASN A 134 22.31 -16.68 6.70
C ASN A 134 21.20 -16.95 5.67
N TYR A 135 20.03 -16.34 5.83
CA TYR A 135 18.88 -16.49 4.94
C TYR A 135 18.40 -15.14 4.41
N LEU A 136 17.63 -15.15 3.32
CA LEU A 136 17.05 -13.94 2.78
C LEU A 136 15.96 -13.39 3.71
N ASP A 137 15.85 -12.06 3.77
CA ASP A 137 14.76 -11.40 4.46
C ASP A 137 13.46 -11.53 3.64
N LYS A 138 12.33 -11.80 4.32
CA LYS A 138 11.04 -12.02 3.66
C LYS A 138 10.52 -10.80 2.90
N LYS A 139 10.85 -9.58 3.37
CA LYS A 139 10.41 -8.33 2.73
C LYS A 139 11.20 -8.06 1.44
N TRP A 140 12.43 -8.57 1.35
CA TRP A 140 13.31 -8.41 0.18
C TRP A 140 13.20 -9.56 -0.81
N TYR A 141 12.76 -10.74 -0.35
CA TYR A 141 12.64 -11.92 -1.21
C TYR A 141 11.89 -11.70 -2.52
N PRO A 142 10.71 -11.00 -2.57
CA PRO A 142 10.00 -10.79 -3.83
C PRO A 142 10.81 -10.02 -4.87
N TYR A 143 11.65 -9.08 -4.46
CA TYR A 143 12.51 -8.29 -5.34
C TYR A 143 13.72 -9.10 -5.82
N LEU A 144 14.34 -9.85 -4.92
CA LEU A 144 15.46 -10.72 -5.24
C LEU A 144 15.04 -11.90 -6.12
N ALA A 145 13.84 -12.45 -5.91
CA ALA A 145 13.28 -13.50 -6.75
C ALA A 145 12.87 -12.99 -8.15
N ASP A 146 12.45 -11.73 -8.28
CA ASP A 146 12.22 -11.07 -9.56
C ASP A 146 13.52 -11.00 -10.38
N VAL A 147 14.59 -10.49 -9.77
CA VAL A 147 15.92 -10.45 -10.43
C VAL A 147 16.44 -11.84 -10.72
N ALA A 148 16.25 -12.82 -9.82
CA ALA A 148 16.64 -14.21 -10.05
C ALA A 148 15.90 -14.84 -11.24
N PHE A 149 14.60 -14.55 -11.37
CA PHE A 149 13.82 -15.00 -12.53
C PHE A 149 14.37 -14.44 -13.84
N GLN A 150 14.64 -13.15 -13.88
CA GLN A 150 15.20 -12.48 -15.06
C GLN A 150 16.60 -13.02 -15.38
N THR A 151 17.45 -13.19 -14.36
CA THR A 151 18.80 -13.80 -14.53
C THR A 151 18.68 -15.19 -15.13
N TRP A 152 17.76 -16.01 -14.62
CA TRP A 152 17.52 -17.37 -15.12
C TRP A 152 17.12 -17.38 -16.61
N VAL A 153 16.24 -16.46 -17.02
CA VAL A 153 15.83 -16.31 -18.43
C VAL A 153 17.00 -15.88 -19.31
N MET A 154 17.77 -14.87 -18.88
CA MET A 154 18.88 -14.32 -19.66
C MET A 154 20.03 -15.32 -19.83
N GLU A 155 20.40 -16.05 -18.78
CA GLU A 155 21.48 -17.07 -18.86
C GLU A 155 21.17 -18.16 -19.89
N ARG A 156 19.87 -18.46 -20.11
CA ARG A 156 19.40 -19.46 -21.08
C ARG A 156 19.19 -18.91 -22.47
N ALA A 157 18.70 -17.69 -22.56
CA ALA A 157 18.47 -17.02 -23.84
C ALA A 157 19.79 -16.55 -24.50
N LEU A 158 20.79 -16.19 -23.70
CA LEU A 158 22.06 -15.60 -24.16
C LEU A 158 23.26 -16.47 -23.72
N PRO A 159 23.35 -17.72 -24.18
CA PRO A 159 24.45 -18.62 -23.81
C PRO A 159 25.79 -18.02 -24.24
N GLY A 160 26.78 -18.09 -23.36
CA GLY A 160 28.13 -17.56 -23.62
C GLY A 160 28.32 -16.11 -23.17
N HIS A 161 27.30 -15.47 -22.59
CA HIS A 161 27.44 -14.20 -21.89
C HIS A 161 27.47 -14.41 -20.36
N GLU A 162 28.20 -13.55 -19.68
CA GLU A 162 28.21 -13.47 -18.22
C GLU A 162 27.12 -12.48 -17.79
N ILE A 163 26.06 -12.96 -17.13
CA ILE A 163 24.95 -12.14 -16.62
C ILE A 163 25.23 -11.73 -15.19
N ILE A 164 25.30 -10.42 -14.94
CA ILE A 164 25.55 -9.86 -13.61
C ILE A 164 24.30 -9.09 -13.15
N PRO A 165 23.56 -9.63 -12.18
CA PRO A 165 22.33 -9.00 -11.70
C PRO A 165 22.58 -7.89 -10.68
N TYR A 166 21.85 -6.79 -10.87
CA TYR A 166 21.81 -5.64 -9.97
C TYR A 166 20.36 -5.28 -9.61
N LEU A 167 20.17 -4.78 -8.39
CA LEU A 167 19.03 -3.98 -8.01
C LEU A 167 19.45 -2.52 -7.93
N MET A 168 18.67 -1.64 -8.57
CA MET A 168 18.79 -0.20 -8.43
C MET A 168 17.64 0.33 -7.60
N LEU A 169 17.97 0.96 -6.49
CA LEU A 169 17.04 1.28 -5.39
C LEU A 169 17.23 2.73 -4.96
N THR A 170 16.19 3.33 -4.36
CA THR A 170 16.35 4.65 -3.75
C THR A 170 17.18 4.57 -2.46
N ASP A 171 18.24 5.38 -2.36
CA ASP A 171 19.17 5.36 -1.24
C ASP A 171 18.72 6.33 -0.13
N LYS A 172 18.29 5.77 1.01
CA LYS A 172 17.88 6.58 2.17
C LYS A 172 19.00 7.36 2.85
N ASN A 173 20.25 7.10 2.49
CA ASN A 173 21.39 7.87 3.02
C ASN A 173 21.66 9.12 2.20
N LYS A 174 21.07 9.23 1.01
CA LYS A 174 21.24 10.34 0.09
C LYS A 174 20.15 11.40 0.27
N LYS A 175 20.55 12.67 0.12
CA LYS A 175 19.62 13.81 0.06
C LYS A 175 19.56 14.32 -1.38
N ALA A 176 18.37 14.72 -1.84
CA ALA A 176 18.24 15.42 -3.10
C ALA A 176 18.99 16.76 -3.04
N THR A 177 19.72 17.10 -4.09
CA THR A 177 20.48 18.36 -4.18
C THR A 177 19.76 19.44 -4.97
N VAL A 178 18.57 19.10 -5.49
CA VAL A 178 17.71 19.99 -6.29
C VAL A 178 16.28 19.94 -5.80
N ASP A 179 15.54 21.01 -6.01
CA ASP A 179 14.09 21.03 -5.77
C ASP A 179 13.33 20.41 -6.94
N GLY A 180 12.13 19.90 -6.68
CA GLY A 180 11.19 19.43 -7.69
C GLY A 180 11.58 18.13 -8.37
N LEU A 181 12.43 17.31 -7.77
CA LEU A 181 12.89 16.07 -8.40
C LEU A 181 11.73 15.12 -8.76
N ASN A 182 10.68 15.03 -7.94
CA ASN A 182 9.49 14.26 -8.24
C ASN A 182 8.59 14.89 -9.33
N GLN A 183 8.81 16.17 -9.65
CA GLN A 183 8.05 16.91 -10.65
C GLN A 183 8.75 16.91 -12.02
N LEU A 184 9.95 16.32 -12.13
CA LEU A 184 10.68 16.23 -13.40
C LEU A 184 9.92 15.44 -14.48
N PHE A 185 9.08 14.49 -14.05
CA PHE A 185 8.37 13.59 -14.92
C PHE A 185 6.87 13.82 -14.85
N ARG A 186 6.23 13.81 -16.02
CA ARG A 186 4.78 13.82 -16.16
C ARG A 186 4.31 12.40 -16.43
N ILE A 187 3.33 11.95 -15.66
CA ILE A 187 2.65 10.69 -15.86
C ILE A 187 1.37 11.00 -16.63
N LYS A 188 1.12 10.28 -17.71
CA LYS A 188 -0.10 10.38 -18.53
C LYS A 188 -0.64 8.98 -18.80
N ARG A 189 -1.93 8.88 -19.08
CA ARG A 189 -2.52 7.67 -19.66
C ARG A 189 -2.72 7.88 -21.16
N ASP A 190 -2.35 6.89 -21.96
CA ASP A 190 -2.62 6.92 -23.39
C ASP A 190 -4.08 6.54 -23.70
N GLU A 191 -4.50 6.61 -24.97
CA GLU A 191 -5.84 6.25 -25.43
C GLU A 191 -6.27 4.79 -25.09
N ARG A 192 -5.33 3.95 -24.63
CA ARG A 192 -5.55 2.56 -24.21
C ARG A 192 -5.38 2.37 -22.70
N ASP A 193 -5.49 3.46 -21.95
CA ASP A 193 -5.34 3.50 -20.47
C ASP A 193 -3.98 2.99 -19.96
N ARG A 194 -2.91 3.14 -20.74
CA ARG A 194 -1.55 2.75 -20.35
C ARG A 194 -0.77 3.95 -19.87
N ILE A 195 -0.01 3.75 -18.83
CA ILE A 195 0.83 4.79 -18.23
C ILE A 195 2.02 5.07 -19.15
N GLU A 196 2.17 6.32 -19.53
CA GLU A 196 3.31 6.89 -20.23
C GLU A 196 3.98 7.93 -19.32
N VAL A 197 5.29 7.80 -19.15
CA VAL A 197 6.09 8.76 -18.39
C VAL A 197 6.95 9.55 -19.36
N SER A 198 6.88 10.86 -19.25
CA SER A 198 7.68 11.76 -20.08
C SER A 198 8.28 12.88 -19.23
N PRO A 199 9.48 13.37 -19.56
CA PRO A 199 10.05 14.52 -18.88
C PRO A 199 9.22 15.77 -19.18
N ARG A 200 9.03 16.64 -18.17
CA ARG A 200 8.35 17.93 -18.33
C ARG A 200 9.23 18.95 -19.05
N GLU A 201 10.55 18.78 -18.94
CA GLU A 201 11.58 19.61 -19.56
C GLU A 201 12.79 18.76 -19.94
N THR A 202 13.75 19.33 -20.63
CA THR A 202 14.99 18.63 -20.95
C THR A 202 15.73 18.26 -19.66
N ILE A 203 15.95 16.97 -19.45
CA ILE A 203 16.69 16.46 -18.30
C ILE A 203 18.18 16.74 -18.50
N THR A 204 18.76 17.40 -17.52
CA THR A 204 20.17 17.77 -17.46
C THR A 204 20.76 17.41 -16.09
N PRO A 205 22.08 17.30 -15.93
CA PRO A 205 22.69 17.14 -14.62
C PRO A 205 22.30 18.23 -13.62
N ALA A 206 21.96 19.43 -14.09
CA ALA A 206 21.60 20.55 -13.21
C ALA A 206 20.22 20.38 -12.57
N ASN A 207 19.21 19.90 -13.31
CA ASN A 207 17.85 19.69 -12.76
C ASN A 207 17.64 18.30 -12.16
N MET A 208 18.52 17.35 -12.48
CA MET A 208 18.52 16.01 -11.89
C MET A 208 19.27 15.98 -10.54
N GLY A 209 20.26 16.86 -10.37
CA GLY A 209 21.12 16.87 -9.18
C GLY A 209 22.01 15.63 -9.04
N GLU A 210 22.48 15.39 -7.82
CA GLU A 210 23.26 14.20 -7.50
C GLU A 210 22.37 12.95 -7.49
N ALA A 211 22.97 11.79 -7.85
CA ALA A 211 22.26 10.52 -7.93
C ALA A 211 21.74 10.09 -6.55
N ILE A 212 20.42 9.91 -6.44
CA ILE A 212 19.74 9.38 -5.25
C ILE A 212 19.38 7.90 -5.37
N LEU A 213 19.58 7.30 -6.55
CA LEU A 213 19.48 5.84 -6.73
C LEU A 213 20.86 5.21 -6.57
N ALA A 214 20.90 4.02 -5.99
CA ALA A 214 22.12 3.23 -5.85
C ALA A 214 21.97 1.86 -6.49
N GLN A 215 22.94 1.49 -7.32
CA GLN A 215 23.02 0.19 -7.97
C GLN A 215 23.78 -0.79 -7.07
N THR A 216 23.14 -1.89 -6.70
CA THR A 216 23.68 -2.89 -5.79
C THR A 216 23.76 -4.25 -6.49
N ASN A 217 24.96 -4.85 -6.53
CA ASN A 217 25.15 -6.21 -7.05
C ASN A 217 24.46 -7.23 -6.13
N VAL A 218 23.56 -8.05 -6.71
CA VAL A 218 22.78 -9.06 -5.99
C VAL A 218 23.10 -10.49 -6.39
N SER A 219 24.21 -10.73 -7.10
CA SER A 219 24.60 -12.04 -7.58
C SER A 219 24.67 -13.11 -6.49
N GLU A 220 25.12 -12.77 -5.28
CA GLU A 220 25.19 -13.70 -4.16
C GLU A 220 23.81 -14.17 -3.69
N PHE A 221 22.82 -13.26 -3.71
CA PHE A 221 21.45 -13.56 -3.29
C PHE A 221 20.70 -14.36 -4.36
N VAL A 222 20.92 -14.05 -5.65
CA VAL A 222 20.43 -14.84 -6.78
C VAL A 222 20.96 -16.27 -6.70
N LYS A 223 22.26 -16.47 -6.44
CA LYS A 223 22.86 -17.79 -6.26
C LYS A 223 22.25 -18.55 -5.07
N LYS A 224 21.96 -17.88 -3.95
CA LYS A 224 21.24 -18.52 -2.82
C LYS A 224 19.85 -19.02 -3.24
N ILE A 225 19.10 -18.25 -4.04
CA ILE A 225 17.78 -18.64 -4.56
C ILE A 225 17.92 -19.89 -5.46
N PHE A 226 18.85 -19.89 -6.40
CA PHE A 226 19.08 -21.02 -7.33
C PHE A 226 19.47 -22.31 -6.60
N ARG A 227 20.25 -22.21 -5.52
CA ARG A 227 20.64 -23.36 -4.69
C ARG A 227 19.57 -23.80 -3.69
N GLY A 228 18.46 -23.05 -3.58
CA GLY A 228 17.44 -23.31 -2.57
C GLY A 228 17.90 -23.00 -1.14
N GLU A 229 18.86 -22.09 -0.98
CA GLU A 229 19.41 -21.61 0.30
C GLU A 229 18.75 -20.32 0.78
N ASP A 230 17.63 -19.94 0.17
CA ASP A 230 16.85 -18.72 0.43
C ASP A 230 16.22 -18.69 1.83
N PHE A 231 15.66 -19.82 2.27
CA PHE A 231 15.01 -19.98 3.58
C PHE A 231 15.36 -21.32 4.23
N PRO A 232 15.21 -21.43 5.57
CA PRO A 232 15.32 -22.72 6.26
C PRO A 232 14.30 -23.72 5.70
N GLN A 233 14.68 -24.98 5.52
CA GLN A 233 13.80 -26.03 4.99
C GLN A 233 12.48 -26.14 5.78
N SER A 234 12.54 -26.02 7.11
CA SER A 234 11.37 -26.07 8.00
C SER A 234 10.39 -24.91 7.85
N LYS A 235 10.76 -23.85 7.11
CA LYS A 235 9.93 -22.66 6.86
C LYS A 235 9.50 -22.52 5.41
N LYS A 236 9.89 -23.46 4.55
CA LYS A 236 9.51 -23.47 3.13
C LYS A 236 8.09 -23.99 2.94
N THR A 237 7.36 -23.35 2.05
CA THR A 237 6.08 -23.88 1.53
C THR A 237 6.34 -25.07 0.60
N LEU A 238 5.31 -25.86 0.31
CA LEU A 238 5.40 -26.99 -0.63
C LEU A 238 5.97 -26.55 -1.99
N GLN A 239 5.61 -25.36 -2.48
CA GLN A 239 6.16 -24.82 -3.72
C GLN A 239 7.64 -24.46 -3.58
N GLN A 240 8.04 -23.90 -2.44
CA GLN A 240 9.45 -23.53 -2.18
C GLN A 240 10.37 -24.75 -1.93
N LEU A 241 9.81 -25.92 -1.70
CA LEU A 241 10.58 -27.17 -1.67
C LEU A 241 11.00 -27.64 -3.07
N LYS A 242 10.29 -27.22 -4.13
CA LYS A 242 10.72 -27.41 -5.52
C LYS A 242 11.89 -26.47 -5.84
N SER A 243 12.77 -26.87 -6.75
CA SER A 243 13.83 -25.98 -7.22
C SER A 243 13.25 -24.73 -7.88
N PHE A 244 14.03 -23.66 -7.91
CA PHE A 244 13.59 -22.39 -8.52
C PHE A 244 13.25 -22.58 -10.00
N GLU A 245 14.09 -23.32 -10.72
CA GLU A 245 13.88 -23.67 -12.12
C GLU A 245 12.62 -24.50 -12.35
N ALA A 246 12.38 -25.54 -11.52
CA ALA A 246 11.17 -26.35 -11.64
C ALA A 246 9.91 -25.52 -11.44
N ARG A 247 9.93 -24.52 -10.54
CA ARG A 247 8.82 -23.59 -10.37
C ARG A 247 8.58 -22.72 -11.58
N ILE A 248 9.64 -22.20 -12.20
CA ILE A 248 9.53 -21.38 -13.42
C ILE A 248 8.91 -22.19 -14.54
N ALA A 249 9.44 -23.40 -14.80
CA ALA A 249 8.95 -24.28 -15.86
C ALA A 249 7.47 -24.65 -15.64
N GLU A 250 7.12 -25.08 -14.44
CA GLU A 250 5.76 -25.46 -14.08
C GLU A 250 4.77 -24.29 -14.21
N TYR A 251 5.10 -23.11 -13.65
CA TYR A 251 4.24 -21.94 -13.73
C TYR A 251 4.10 -21.43 -15.17
N GLY A 252 5.18 -21.47 -15.95
CA GLY A 252 5.19 -21.11 -17.37
C GLY A 252 4.28 -22.01 -18.17
N GLN A 253 4.34 -23.32 -17.97
CA GLN A 253 3.50 -24.30 -18.64
C GLN A 253 2.02 -24.09 -18.30
N TYR A 254 1.64 -24.05 -17.01
CA TYR A 254 0.24 -23.83 -16.59
C TYR A 254 -0.34 -22.55 -17.16
N TYR A 255 0.47 -21.48 -17.19
CA TYR A 255 0.03 -20.20 -17.76
C TYR A 255 -0.12 -20.24 -19.28
N ALA A 256 0.82 -20.85 -19.99
CA ALA A 256 0.80 -20.98 -21.45
C ALA A 256 -0.41 -21.81 -21.93
N GLU A 257 -0.76 -22.86 -21.20
CA GLU A 257 -1.87 -23.77 -21.50
C GLU A 257 -3.23 -23.25 -20.97
N ASP A 258 -3.28 -22.07 -20.35
CA ASP A 258 -4.45 -21.52 -19.64
C ASP A 258 -5.08 -22.49 -18.64
N GLN A 259 -4.26 -23.28 -17.99
CA GLN A 259 -4.69 -24.25 -16.99
C GLN A 259 -4.62 -23.68 -15.59
N ARG A 260 -5.60 -24.06 -14.77
CA ARG A 260 -5.61 -23.67 -13.37
C ARG A 260 -4.65 -24.55 -12.56
N TYR A 261 -3.68 -23.91 -11.92
CA TYR A 261 -2.77 -24.59 -10.99
C TYR A 261 -3.57 -25.24 -9.83
N PRO A 262 -3.16 -26.41 -9.33
CA PRO A 262 -3.82 -27.06 -8.19
C PRO A 262 -4.04 -26.09 -7.03
N ILE A 263 -5.29 -26.04 -6.55
CA ILE A 263 -5.71 -25.09 -5.52
C ILE A 263 -5.10 -25.48 -4.18
N ILE A 264 -4.43 -24.51 -3.55
CA ILE A 264 -3.87 -24.63 -2.20
C ILE A 264 -4.41 -23.46 -1.39
N THR A 265 -5.43 -23.72 -0.59
CA THR A 265 -5.98 -22.73 0.32
C THR A 265 -5.14 -22.59 1.58
N GLY A 266 -5.12 -21.38 2.14
CA GLY A 266 -4.36 -21.05 3.34
C GLY A 266 -4.65 -19.64 3.81
N THR A 267 -3.96 -19.19 4.85
CA THR A 267 -4.17 -17.86 5.45
C THR A 267 -3.93 -16.70 4.49
N LYS A 268 -3.12 -16.88 3.45
CA LYS A 268 -2.92 -15.88 2.39
C LYS A 268 -4.20 -15.58 1.61
N CYS A 269 -5.15 -16.53 1.57
CA CYS A 269 -6.42 -16.33 0.89
C CYS A 269 -7.27 -15.20 1.51
N LYS A 270 -7.03 -14.83 2.78
CA LYS A 270 -7.69 -13.68 3.41
C LYS A 270 -7.47 -12.38 2.62
N GLY A 271 -6.27 -12.18 2.07
CA GLY A 271 -5.88 -10.99 1.28
C GLY A 271 -5.90 -11.22 -0.23
N CYS A 272 -6.65 -12.20 -0.74
CA CYS A 272 -6.70 -12.51 -2.17
C CYS A 272 -7.30 -11.34 -2.97
N GLU A 273 -6.57 -10.81 -3.94
CA GLU A 273 -7.04 -9.74 -4.83
C GLU A 273 -8.24 -10.17 -5.69
N TYR A 274 -8.40 -11.46 -5.95
CA TYR A 274 -9.54 -12.01 -6.72
C TYR A 274 -10.76 -12.32 -5.85
N LYS A 275 -10.83 -11.81 -4.61
CA LYS A 275 -12.05 -11.85 -3.79
C LYS A 275 -12.98 -10.72 -4.23
N ASN A 276 -14.07 -11.07 -4.92
CA ASN A 276 -15.09 -10.11 -5.31
C ASN A 276 -16.04 -9.81 -4.15
N THR A 277 -16.21 -8.54 -3.83
CA THR A 277 -17.14 -8.04 -2.80
C THR A 277 -17.97 -6.83 -3.27
N ALA A 278 -17.64 -6.25 -4.43
CA ALA A 278 -18.19 -4.98 -4.88
C ALA A 278 -18.82 -5.02 -6.28
N HIS A 279 -18.44 -5.98 -7.14
CA HIS A 279 -18.83 -6.02 -8.54
C HIS A 279 -19.76 -7.21 -8.81
N PRO A 280 -21.10 -7.06 -8.78
CA PRO A 280 -22.05 -8.17 -8.88
C PRO A 280 -21.94 -8.93 -10.22
N ASP A 281 -21.53 -8.26 -11.29
CA ASP A 281 -21.42 -8.85 -12.63
C ASP A 281 -20.11 -9.62 -12.85
N LEU A 282 -19.16 -9.57 -11.93
CA LEU A 282 -17.87 -10.22 -12.05
C LEU A 282 -17.76 -11.48 -11.15
N LYS A 283 -16.98 -12.45 -11.63
CA LYS A 283 -16.67 -13.67 -10.88
C LYS A 283 -15.66 -13.41 -9.78
N SER A 284 -15.66 -14.27 -8.77
CA SER A 284 -14.69 -14.27 -7.68
C SER A 284 -13.79 -15.50 -7.76
N GLY A 285 -12.51 -15.30 -8.11
CA GLY A 285 -11.53 -16.38 -8.10
C GLY A 285 -11.31 -16.96 -6.69
N PHE A 286 -11.42 -16.12 -5.66
CA PHE A 286 -11.40 -16.58 -4.26
C PHE A 286 -12.54 -17.55 -3.97
N HIS A 287 -13.78 -17.22 -4.34
CA HIS A 287 -14.94 -18.07 -4.09
C HIS A 287 -14.83 -19.40 -4.85
N GLU A 288 -14.35 -19.40 -6.10
CA GLU A 288 -14.09 -20.64 -6.84
C GLU A 288 -13.05 -21.53 -6.14
N CYS A 289 -11.94 -20.94 -5.66
CA CYS A 289 -10.92 -21.68 -4.94
C CYS A 289 -11.47 -22.30 -3.63
N MET A 290 -12.26 -21.53 -2.90
CA MET A 290 -12.86 -22.02 -1.64
C MET A 290 -13.92 -23.09 -1.90
N ALA A 291 -14.75 -22.94 -2.93
CA ALA A 291 -15.74 -23.94 -3.33
C ALA A 291 -15.10 -25.29 -3.71
N VAL A 292 -13.98 -25.26 -4.43
CA VAL A 292 -13.24 -26.49 -4.76
C VAL A 292 -12.61 -27.10 -3.50
N SER A 293 -12.07 -26.28 -2.59
CA SER A 293 -11.38 -26.76 -1.39
C SER A 293 -12.32 -27.31 -0.31
N LEU A 294 -13.48 -26.67 -0.13
CA LEU A 294 -14.43 -26.98 0.95
C LEU A 294 -15.67 -27.76 0.47
N GLY A 295 -15.89 -27.84 -0.85
CA GLY A 295 -17.05 -28.50 -1.44
C GLY A 295 -18.37 -27.88 -0.95
N ASN A 296 -19.35 -28.73 -0.65
CA ASN A 296 -20.70 -28.32 -0.22
C ASN A 296 -20.74 -27.55 1.13
N ARG A 297 -19.61 -27.46 1.85
CA ARG A 297 -19.52 -26.69 3.10
C ARG A 297 -19.24 -25.20 2.86
N PHE A 298 -18.88 -24.82 1.63
CA PHE A 298 -18.61 -23.43 1.30
C PHE A 298 -19.89 -22.71 0.91
N ASP A 299 -20.24 -21.70 1.67
CA ASP A 299 -21.25 -20.72 1.34
C ASP A 299 -20.56 -19.35 1.19
N PRO A 300 -20.59 -18.72 -0.02
CA PRO A 300 -19.98 -17.41 -0.23
C PRO A 300 -20.63 -16.28 0.58
N ALA A 301 -21.88 -16.46 1.04
CA ALA A 301 -22.60 -15.50 1.87
C ALA A 301 -22.33 -15.68 3.36
N ALA A 302 -21.86 -16.85 3.80
CA ALA A 302 -21.61 -17.12 5.20
C ALA A 302 -20.33 -16.46 5.70
N PRO A 303 -20.35 -15.87 6.91
CA PRO A 303 -19.17 -15.29 7.52
C PRO A 303 -18.14 -16.36 7.88
N SER A 304 -16.86 -16.04 7.71
CA SER A 304 -15.74 -16.95 7.86
C SER A 304 -14.75 -16.54 8.94
N ILE A 305 -13.83 -17.41 9.29
CA ILE A 305 -12.72 -17.12 10.21
C ILE A 305 -11.81 -15.98 9.68
N PHE A 306 -11.88 -15.66 8.40
CA PHE A 306 -11.14 -14.53 7.81
C PHE A 306 -11.77 -13.18 8.15
N ASP A 307 -13.03 -13.15 8.50
CA ASP A 307 -13.77 -11.94 8.82
C ASP A 307 -13.59 -11.53 10.29
N ILE A 308 -12.97 -12.38 11.12
CA ILE A 308 -12.68 -12.05 12.52
C ILE A 308 -11.54 -11.03 12.60
N TRP A 309 -11.78 -9.95 13.34
CA TRP A 309 -10.81 -8.90 13.58
C TRP A 309 -9.52 -9.41 14.24
N ASN A 310 -8.36 -9.02 13.68
CA ASN A 310 -7.01 -9.32 14.20
C ASN A 310 -6.80 -10.81 14.60
N PHE A 311 -7.44 -11.73 13.92
CA PHE A 311 -7.43 -13.15 14.24
C PHE A 311 -6.18 -13.84 13.69
N ARG A 312 -5.36 -14.41 14.57
CA ARG A 312 -4.05 -15.00 14.24
C ARG A 312 -4.04 -16.53 14.22
N LYS A 313 -5.16 -17.17 14.59
CA LYS A 313 -5.23 -18.64 14.69
C LYS A 313 -5.87 -19.28 13.45
N SER A 314 -6.11 -18.53 12.37
CA SER A 314 -6.73 -19.02 11.13
C SER A 314 -5.98 -20.21 10.53
N ALA A 315 -4.63 -20.24 10.58
CA ALA A 315 -3.84 -21.37 10.06
C ALA A 315 -4.20 -22.68 10.78
N LYS A 316 -4.24 -22.66 12.11
CA LYS A 316 -4.58 -23.84 12.93
C LYS A 316 -6.00 -24.34 12.65
N LEU A 317 -6.96 -23.44 12.47
CA LEU A 317 -8.35 -23.81 12.16
C LEU A 317 -8.47 -24.40 10.75
N MET A 318 -7.79 -23.80 9.76
CA MET A 318 -7.79 -24.34 8.38
C MET A 318 -7.16 -25.74 8.31
N GLU A 319 -6.10 -26.02 9.08
CA GLU A 319 -5.52 -27.36 9.21
C GLU A 319 -6.53 -28.39 9.79
N GLN A 320 -7.47 -27.92 10.61
CA GLN A 320 -8.57 -28.71 11.16
C GLN A 320 -9.81 -28.74 10.25
N ASN A 321 -9.73 -28.15 9.04
CA ASN A 321 -10.83 -27.96 8.11
C ASN A 321 -12.00 -27.11 8.67
N ILE A 322 -11.72 -26.19 9.59
CA ILE A 322 -12.69 -25.22 10.12
C ILE A 322 -12.54 -23.92 9.33
N PHE A 323 -13.63 -23.46 8.73
CA PHE A 323 -13.62 -22.25 7.91
C PHE A 323 -14.75 -21.26 8.24
N SER A 324 -16.00 -21.71 8.42
CA SER A 324 -17.11 -20.83 8.78
C SER A 324 -17.10 -20.45 10.26
N LEU A 325 -17.78 -19.34 10.61
CA LEU A 325 -17.96 -18.98 12.03
C LEU A 325 -18.83 -19.98 12.78
N GLU A 326 -19.79 -20.61 12.10
CA GLU A 326 -20.65 -21.67 12.67
C GLU A 326 -19.83 -22.90 13.04
N GLU A 327 -18.94 -23.36 12.13
CA GLU A 327 -18.01 -24.46 12.41
C GLU A 327 -17.09 -24.15 13.59
N LEU A 328 -16.59 -22.91 13.67
CA LEU A 328 -15.78 -22.45 14.80
C LEU A 328 -16.57 -22.46 16.11
N LYS A 329 -17.80 -21.94 16.10
CA LYS A 329 -18.67 -21.88 17.27
C LYS A 329 -19.03 -23.25 17.80
N ALA A 330 -19.12 -24.27 16.94
CA ALA A 330 -19.43 -25.65 17.30
C ALA A 330 -18.27 -26.40 17.98
N LEU A 331 -17.06 -25.82 18.02
CA LEU A 331 -15.92 -26.46 18.67
C LEU A 331 -16.09 -26.51 20.20
N PRO A 332 -15.78 -27.62 20.87
CA PRO A 332 -15.87 -27.73 22.33
C PRO A 332 -14.98 -26.73 23.09
N ASP A 333 -13.87 -26.35 22.47
CA ASP A 333 -12.89 -25.40 23.01
C ASP A 333 -12.94 -24.01 22.32
N TYR A 334 -14.08 -23.64 21.73
CA TYR A 334 -14.35 -22.40 21.03
C TYR A 334 -13.74 -21.17 21.73
N ASP A 335 -14.00 -21.04 23.04
CA ASP A 335 -13.53 -19.91 23.84
C ASP A 335 -11.99 -19.80 23.89
N SER A 336 -11.28 -20.91 23.70
CA SER A 336 -9.81 -20.91 23.71
C SER A 336 -9.17 -20.24 22.49
N TYR A 337 -9.93 -20.09 21.40
CA TYR A 337 -9.44 -19.50 20.16
C TYR A 337 -9.51 -17.98 20.15
N LEU A 338 -10.42 -17.38 20.91
CA LEU A 338 -10.84 -15.99 20.79
C LEU A 338 -10.55 -15.20 22.07
N ASN A 339 -10.25 -13.91 21.91
CA ASN A 339 -10.38 -12.95 23.01
C ASN A 339 -11.82 -12.44 23.11
N ASP A 340 -12.13 -11.65 24.16
CA ASP A 340 -13.49 -11.19 24.43
C ASP A 340 -14.09 -10.40 23.29
N ARG A 341 -13.31 -9.49 22.65
CA ARG A 341 -13.73 -8.71 21.48
C ARG A 341 -14.06 -9.61 20.28
N GLN A 342 -13.21 -10.59 19.99
CA GLN A 342 -13.43 -11.53 18.89
C GLN A 342 -14.63 -12.42 19.15
N ARG A 343 -14.82 -12.86 20.40
CA ARG A 343 -15.98 -13.65 20.81
C ARG A 343 -17.27 -12.85 20.62
N MET A 344 -17.32 -11.63 21.13
CA MET A 344 -18.46 -10.74 20.94
C MET A 344 -18.79 -10.54 19.46
N GLN A 345 -17.77 -10.31 18.61
CA GLN A 345 -17.95 -10.21 17.17
C GLN A 345 -18.61 -11.46 16.59
N VAL A 346 -18.07 -12.64 16.88
CA VAL A 346 -18.60 -13.91 16.35
C VAL A 346 -20.02 -14.17 16.84
N ASP A 347 -20.28 -13.98 18.13
CA ASP A 347 -21.58 -14.25 18.74
C ASP A 347 -22.68 -13.35 18.17
N LEU A 348 -22.44 -12.04 18.06
CA LEU A 348 -23.39 -11.09 17.48
C LEU A 348 -23.59 -11.31 15.98
N THR A 349 -22.53 -11.67 15.25
CA THR A 349 -22.63 -11.97 13.82
C THR A 349 -23.50 -13.21 13.58
N LEU A 350 -23.35 -14.26 14.36
CA LEU A 350 -24.13 -15.50 14.22
C LEU A 350 -25.56 -15.36 14.74
N ALA A 351 -25.81 -14.49 15.71
CA ALA A 351 -27.15 -14.17 16.20
C ALA A 351 -27.93 -13.24 15.26
N ASP A 352 -27.27 -12.69 14.22
CA ASP A 352 -27.81 -11.64 13.34
C ASP A 352 -28.33 -10.41 14.14
N GLU A 353 -27.71 -10.14 15.29
CA GLU A 353 -28.06 -8.98 16.12
C GLU A 353 -27.43 -7.73 15.55
N LYS A 354 -28.23 -6.67 15.44
CA LYS A 354 -27.78 -5.34 14.93
C LYS A 354 -27.57 -4.33 16.05
N ALA A 355 -27.55 -4.79 17.30
CA ALA A 355 -27.41 -3.91 18.45
C ALA A 355 -25.99 -3.34 18.57
N GLU A 356 -25.90 -2.04 18.78
CA GLU A 356 -24.70 -1.32 19.18
C GLU A 356 -24.28 -1.75 20.61
N VAL A 357 -22.98 -1.99 20.80
CA VAL A 357 -22.40 -2.29 22.11
C VAL A 357 -21.48 -1.15 22.53
N ILE A 358 -21.83 -0.49 23.62
CA ILE A 358 -21.02 0.56 24.26
C ILE A 358 -20.70 0.11 25.68
N ALA A 359 -19.39 -0.06 25.97
CA ALA A 359 -18.94 -0.40 27.32
C ALA A 359 -19.14 0.80 28.26
N PRO A 360 -19.68 0.55 29.49
CA PRO A 360 -19.96 1.63 30.46
C PRO A 360 -18.70 2.44 30.84
N GLU A 361 -17.53 1.82 30.77
CA GLU A 361 -16.24 2.41 31.10
C GLU A 361 -15.87 3.57 30.17
N LEU A 362 -16.40 3.63 28.95
CA LEU A 362 -16.23 4.77 28.03
C LEU A 362 -16.64 6.10 28.69
N ARG A 363 -17.67 6.08 29.53
CA ARG A 363 -18.11 7.28 30.27
C ARG A 363 -17.02 7.79 31.22
N ASN A 364 -16.25 6.90 31.83
CA ASN A 364 -15.15 7.28 32.72
C ASN A 364 -14.02 7.96 31.94
N GLU A 365 -13.69 7.40 30.77
CA GLU A 365 -12.74 8.02 29.83
C GLU A 365 -13.20 9.43 29.43
N MET A 366 -14.47 9.55 29.00
CA MET A 366 -15.05 10.84 28.57
C MET A 366 -15.05 11.88 29.71
N ASN A 367 -15.22 11.46 30.96
CA ASN A 367 -15.19 12.35 32.11
C ASN A 367 -13.79 12.91 32.42
N SER A 368 -12.74 12.27 31.94
CA SER A 368 -11.36 12.73 32.08
C SER A 368 -10.97 13.80 31.06
N TRP A 369 -11.75 13.99 30.00
CA TRP A 369 -11.43 14.91 28.91
C TRP A 369 -11.66 16.36 29.33
N ILE A 370 -10.71 17.20 28.95
CA ILE A 370 -10.71 18.65 29.23
C ILE A 370 -11.22 19.38 28.00
N PHE A 371 -12.28 20.18 28.14
CA PHE A 371 -12.78 21.05 27.08
C PHE A 371 -11.90 22.32 26.94
N PRO A 372 -11.78 22.82 25.68
CA PRO A 372 -12.37 22.31 24.43
C PRO A 372 -11.74 21.01 23.94
N LEU A 373 -12.46 20.25 23.12
CA LEU A 373 -11.97 19.01 22.52
C LEU A 373 -11.48 19.28 21.10
N HIS A 374 -10.21 18.96 20.81
CA HIS A 374 -9.59 19.19 19.50
C HIS A 374 -9.47 17.88 18.74
N PHE A 375 -10.07 17.81 17.56
CA PHE A 375 -9.99 16.65 16.66
C PHE A 375 -9.11 17.05 15.48
N ILE A 376 -7.94 16.42 15.37
CA ILE A 376 -6.96 16.74 14.33
C ILE A 376 -6.88 15.63 13.29
N ASP A 377 -6.57 16.04 12.06
CA ASP A 377 -6.32 15.16 10.92
C ASP A 377 -5.25 15.78 10.01
N PHE A 378 -4.37 14.95 9.40
CA PHE A 378 -3.22 15.41 8.65
C PHE A 378 -3.20 14.81 7.25
N GLU A 379 -2.91 15.66 6.25
CA GLU A 379 -2.58 15.21 4.92
C GLU A 379 -1.06 15.25 4.71
N THR A 380 -0.55 14.13 4.20
CA THR A 380 0.89 13.90 4.16
C THR A 380 1.32 13.16 2.90
N SER A 381 2.58 13.26 2.55
CA SER A 381 3.17 12.55 1.43
C SER A 381 4.50 11.90 1.80
N MET A 382 4.77 10.74 1.20
CA MET A 382 6.05 10.02 1.25
C MET A 382 6.42 9.55 -0.15
N VAL A 383 7.19 10.34 -0.87
CA VAL A 383 7.55 10.08 -2.28
C VAL A 383 8.94 9.49 -2.43
N ALA A 384 9.12 8.68 -3.48
CA ALA A 384 10.42 8.10 -3.81
C ALA A 384 11.44 9.17 -4.23
N LEU A 385 10.99 10.18 -4.99
CA LEU A 385 11.78 11.32 -5.45
C LEU A 385 11.37 12.55 -4.63
N PRO A 386 12.26 13.14 -3.81
CA PRO A 386 11.91 14.27 -2.94
C PRO A 386 11.39 15.50 -3.68
N PHE A 387 10.46 16.24 -3.03
CA PHE A 387 9.95 17.52 -3.53
C PHE A 387 10.99 18.64 -3.44
N THR A 388 11.82 18.62 -2.39
CA THR A 388 12.73 19.71 -2.05
C THR A 388 14.15 19.22 -1.84
N ALA A 389 15.12 20.08 -2.16
CA ALA A 389 16.52 19.86 -1.86
C ALA A 389 16.75 19.62 -0.36
N GLY A 390 17.80 18.88 -0.01
CA GLY A 390 18.12 18.52 1.38
C GLY A 390 17.30 17.39 1.96
N ARG A 391 16.27 16.86 1.29
CA ARG A 391 15.38 15.81 1.77
C ARG A 391 15.71 14.44 1.15
N LYS A 392 15.35 13.38 1.88
CA LYS A 392 15.68 11.98 1.52
C LYS A 392 14.51 11.30 0.83
N PRO A 393 14.75 10.27 0.01
CA PRO A 393 13.70 9.39 -0.48
C PRO A 393 12.82 8.84 0.65
N TYR A 394 11.50 8.90 0.46
CA TYR A 394 10.48 8.46 1.44
C TYR A 394 10.57 9.16 2.80
N GLU A 395 11.07 10.38 2.82
CA GLU A 395 10.97 11.25 3.98
C GLU A 395 9.55 11.81 4.10
N GLN A 396 9.00 11.80 5.31
CA GLN A 396 7.66 12.28 5.56
C GLN A 396 7.55 13.77 5.28
N THR A 397 6.56 14.16 4.51
CA THR A 397 6.16 15.55 4.26
C THR A 397 4.73 15.73 4.71
N ALA A 398 4.48 16.61 5.68
CA ALA A 398 3.16 16.99 6.15
C ALA A 398 2.84 18.39 5.62
N PHE A 399 1.85 18.49 4.75
CA PHE A 399 1.57 19.73 4.02
C PHE A 399 0.21 20.36 4.37
N GLN A 400 -0.66 19.63 5.09
CA GLN A 400 -1.98 20.13 5.50
C GLN A 400 -2.38 19.52 6.84
N PHE A 401 -3.05 20.31 7.67
CA PHE A 401 -3.84 19.79 8.79
C PHE A 401 -5.22 20.44 8.86
N SER A 402 -6.15 19.72 9.46
CA SER A 402 -7.47 20.16 9.86
C SER A 402 -7.60 19.98 11.38
N CYS A 403 -8.22 20.93 12.06
CA CYS A 403 -8.52 20.87 13.49
C CYS A 403 -9.94 21.33 13.75
N HIS A 404 -10.82 20.41 14.17
CA HIS A 404 -12.16 20.75 14.66
C HIS A 404 -12.14 20.85 16.18
N THR A 405 -12.58 21.97 16.72
CA THR A 405 -12.61 22.26 18.16
C THR A 405 -14.03 22.32 18.68
N LEU A 406 -14.40 21.37 19.55
CA LEU A 406 -15.71 21.31 20.19
C LEU A 406 -15.65 21.95 21.58
N HIS A 407 -16.36 23.02 21.79
CA HIS A 407 -16.51 23.70 23.08
C HIS A 407 -17.56 23.02 23.98
N LYS A 408 -17.45 23.24 25.29
CA LYS A 408 -18.36 22.64 26.28
C LYS A 408 -19.84 23.06 26.08
N ASP A 409 -20.06 24.21 25.50
CA ASP A 409 -21.41 24.73 25.15
C ASP A 409 -21.97 24.13 23.85
N GLY A 410 -21.22 23.27 23.16
CA GLY A 410 -21.59 22.62 21.90
C GLY A 410 -21.18 23.41 20.64
N ARG A 411 -20.59 24.58 20.78
CA ARG A 411 -20.07 25.38 19.67
C ARG A 411 -18.88 24.63 19.03
N MET A 412 -18.84 24.60 17.70
CA MET A 412 -17.77 24.00 16.91
C MET A 412 -17.00 25.08 16.17
N GLU A 413 -15.68 25.01 16.23
CA GLU A 413 -14.74 25.82 15.42
C GLU A 413 -13.94 24.91 14.52
N HIS A 414 -13.46 25.46 13.39
CA HIS A 414 -12.62 24.75 12.44
C HIS A 414 -11.41 25.63 12.09
N PHE A 415 -10.24 25.03 12.17
CA PHE A 415 -8.96 25.60 11.74
C PHE A 415 -8.33 24.67 10.72
N GLU A 416 -7.77 25.24 9.70
CA GLU A 416 -7.02 24.51 8.67
C GLU A 416 -5.78 25.27 8.27
N TRP A 417 -4.78 24.54 7.83
CA TRP A 417 -3.56 25.12 7.27
C TRP A 417 -3.06 24.19 6.15
N ILE A 418 -2.58 24.78 5.08
CA ILE A 418 -2.00 24.09 3.94
C ILE A 418 -0.80 24.87 3.41
N ASP A 419 0.27 24.16 3.10
CA ASP A 419 1.38 24.67 2.30
C ASP A 419 1.83 23.60 1.30
N ALA A 420 1.52 23.83 0.03
CA ALA A 420 1.90 23.01 -1.11
C ALA A 420 2.74 23.81 -2.13
N ASN A 421 3.40 24.88 -1.68
CA ASN A 421 4.23 25.72 -2.55
C ASN A 421 5.47 24.94 -3.02
N GLN A 422 5.75 25.04 -4.32
CA GLN A 422 6.92 24.40 -4.91
C GLN A 422 8.23 24.94 -4.30
N GLY A 423 9.17 24.05 -3.99
CA GLY A 423 10.48 24.42 -3.41
C GLY A 423 10.43 24.76 -1.93
N VAL A 424 9.27 24.66 -1.27
CA VAL A 424 9.11 24.87 0.17
C VAL A 424 8.98 23.53 0.87
N PHE A 425 9.76 23.33 1.95
CA PHE A 425 9.59 22.17 2.82
C PHE A 425 8.65 22.54 3.98
N PRO A 426 7.41 22.02 4.02
CA PRO A 426 6.37 22.60 4.85
C PRO A 426 6.43 22.16 6.33
N ASN A 427 7.12 21.07 6.67
CA ASN A 427 6.99 20.36 7.96
C ASN A 427 7.20 21.23 9.20
N PHE A 428 8.14 22.15 9.16
CA PHE A 428 8.48 22.93 10.37
C PHE A 428 7.46 24.05 10.60
N ASP A 429 6.98 24.67 9.53
CA ASP A 429 5.89 25.63 9.60
C ASP A 429 4.54 24.94 9.91
N PHE A 430 4.32 23.74 9.38
CA PHE A 430 3.19 22.88 9.78
C PHE A 430 3.12 22.73 11.31
N VAL A 431 4.24 22.37 11.96
CA VAL A 431 4.26 22.19 13.42
C VAL A 431 4.08 23.53 14.15
N LYS A 432 4.67 24.62 13.67
CA LYS A 432 4.47 25.97 14.25
C LYS A 432 2.99 26.38 14.21
N GLN A 433 2.33 26.17 13.08
CA GLN A 433 0.92 26.52 12.91
C GLN A 433 -0.01 25.63 13.75
N LEU A 434 0.26 24.33 13.78
CA LEU A 434 -0.50 23.39 14.62
C LEU A 434 -0.36 23.74 16.11
N LYS A 435 0.87 24.03 16.57
CA LYS A 435 1.14 24.51 17.94
C LYS A 435 0.34 25.78 18.24
N ALA A 436 0.35 26.76 17.35
CA ALA A 436 -0.38 28.01 17.53
C ALA A 436 -1.90 27.83 17.66
N VAL A 437 -2.46 26.76 17.09
CA VAL A 437 -3.88 26.41 17.23
C VAL A 437 -4.13 25.71 18.56
N LEU A 438 -3.31 24.71 18.91
CA LEU A 438 -3.54 23.82 20.05
C LEU A 438 -3.12 24.40 21.41
N ASP A 439 -2.16 25.32 21.44
CA ASP A 439 -1.68 25.96 22.67
C ASP A 439 -2.51 27.20 23.09
N LYS A 440 -3.67 27.43 22.47
CA LYS A 440 -4.62 28.45 22.94
C LYS A 440 -5.28 28.07 24.26
N ASP A 441 -5.26 26.80 24.60
CA ASP A 441 -5.85 26.21 25.80
C ASP A 441 -5.21 24.84 26.13
N ASP A 442 -5.68 24.20 27.21
CA ASP A 442 -5.24 22.88 27.66
C ASP A 442 -6.23 21.76 27.26
N GLY A 443 -7.07 21.98 26.27
CA GLY A 443 -8.08 21.03 25.82
C GLY A 443 -7.51 19.71 25.35
N THR A 444 -8.31 18.65 25.46
CA THR A 444 -7.92 17.30 25.06
C THR A 444 -7.81 17.21 23.53
N ILE A 445 -6.70 16.64 23.05
CA ILE A 445 -6.44 16.44 21.62
C ILE A 445 -6.77 14.99 21.22
N PHE A 446 -7.48 14.82 20.12
CA PHE A 446 -7.88 13.52 19.58
C PHE A 446 -7.28 13.30 18.20
N ARG A 447 -6.86 12.06 17.95
CA ARG A 447 -6.45 11.53 16.66
C ARG A 447 -7.18 10.22 16.38
N TYR A 448 -7.23 9.78 15.13
CA TYR A 448 -7.73 8.46 14.80
C TYR A 448 -6.59 7.56 14.32
N ALA A 449 -6.22 6.56 15.13
CA ALA A 449 -5.07 5.67 14.94
C ALA A 449 -3.71 6.37 15.19
N ALA A 450 -2.62 5.79 14.63
CA ALA A 450 -1.26 6.20 14.97
C ALA A 450 -0.66 7.25 14.02
N HIS A 451 -1.40 7.66 12.99
CA HIS A 451 -0.84 8.45 11.87
C HIS A 451 -0.26 9.77 12.35
N GLU A 452 -1.04 10.61 12.98
CA GLU A 452 -0.65 11.96 13.46
C GLU A 452 0.53 11.88 14.43
N ASN A 453 0.48 10.92 15.35
CA ASN A 453 1.60 10.70 16.28
C ASN A 453 2.88 10.32 15.53
N THR A 454 2.78 9.42 14.56
CA THR A 454 3.92 8.96 13.76
C THR A 454 4.52 10.09 12.94
N VAL A 455 3.67 10.89 12.30
CA VAL A 455 4.09 12.06 11.50
C VAL A 455 4.83 13.07 12.36
N LEU A 456 4.26 13.48 13.51
CA LEU A 456 4.91 14.43 14.42
C LEU A 456 6.26 13.91 14.92
N ARG A 457 6.36 12.61 15.28
CA ARG A 457 7.63 11.99 15.68
C ARG A 457 8.68 11.95 14.56
N GLN A 458 8.25 11.77 13.31
CA GLN A 458 9.14 11.82 12.15
C GLN A 458 9.62 13.26 11.88
N ILE A 459 8.72 14.25 11.98
CA ILE A 459 9.10 15.67 11.86
C ILE A 459 10.07 16.07 12.97
N GLN A 460 9.84 15.63 14.20
CA GLN A 460 10.79 15.86 15.29
C GLN A 460 12.18 15.28 14.98
N SER A 461 12.22 14.08 14.40
CA SER A 461 13.51 13.48 13.99
C SER A 461 14.21 14.29 12.90
N GLN A 462 13.45 14.91 12.00
CA GLN A 462 14.00 15.82 10.98
C GLN A 462 14.56 17.09 11.61
N MET A 463 13.84 17.69 12.59
CA MET A 463 14.31 18.87 13.35
C MET A 463 15.60 18.56 14.10
N VAL A 464 15.69 17.38 14.73
CA VAL A 464 16.91 16.93 15.42
C VAL A 464 18.08 16.72 14.44
N GLU A 465 17.82 16.19 13.24
CA GLU A 465 18.85 16.00 12.20
C GLU A 465 19.35 17.33 11.65
N ASP A 466 18.45 18.28 11.42
CA ASP A 466 18.80 19.62 10.91
C ASP A 466 19.51 20.46 12.00
N ASN A 467 19.31 20.13 13.29
CA ASN A 467 20.04 20.65 14.46
C ASN A 467 20.06 22.19 14.57
N GLU A 468 18.97 22.85 14.20
CA GLU A 468 18.83 24.30 14.33
C GLU A 468 18.30 24.67 15.72
N PRO A 469 18.90 25.66 16.43
CA PRO A 469 18.48 26.04 17.77
C PRO A 469 17.01 26.49 17.89
N GLU A 470 16.46 27.03 16.82
CA GLU A 470 15.06 27.48 16.76
C GLU A 470 14.03 26.35 16.88
N TYR A 471 14.43 25.10 16.64
CA TYR A 471 13.52 23.95 16.75
C TYR A 471 13.40 23.38 18.15
N ALA A 472 14.21 23.80 19.11
CA ALA A 472 14.22 23.24 20.46
C ALA A 472 12.85 23.28 21.13
N GLU A 473 12.16 24.41 21.08
CA GLU A 473 10.79 24.57 21.63
C GLU A 473 9.76 23.66 20.93
N LEU A 474 9.87 23.51 19.61
CA LEU A 474 8.96 22.66 18.84
C LEU A 474 9.20 21.17 19.15
N ILE A 475 10.43 20.76 19.33
CA ILE A 475 10.81 19.40 19.71
C ILE A 475 10.21 19.04 21.08
N GLU A 476 10.33 19.92 22.09
CA GLU A 476 9.74 19.75 23.41
C GLU A 476 8.19 19.74 23.34
N TRP A 477 7.61 20.59 22.52
CA TRP A 477 6.17 20.63 22.33
C TRP A 477 5.64 19.33 21.70
N ILE A 478 6.31 18.79 20.67
CA ILE A 478 5.94 17.48 20.08
C ILE A 478 6.00 16.39 21.15
N ASP A 479 7.02 16.37 22.01
CA ASP A 479 7.11 15.42 23.13
C ASP A 479 5.90 15.55 24.08
N SER A 480 5.41 16.77 24.30
CA SER A 480 4.30 17.01 25.24
C SER A 480 2.97 16.41 24.77
N ILE A 481 2.72 16.31 23.45
CA ILE A 481 1.43 15.86 22.85
C ILE A 481 1.50 14.47 22.22
N THR A 482 2.67 13.83 22.18
CA THR A 482 2.86 12.53 21.53
C THR A 482 3.29 11.44 22.51
N GLU A 483 3.31 10.22 21.99
CA GLU A 483 3.87 9.05 22.67
C GLU A 483 4.97 8.40 21.85
N TRP A 484 5.92 7.75 22.54
CA TRP A 484 7.02 7.04 21.89
C TRP A 484 7.47 5.83 22.70
N LYS A 485 8.36 5.04 22.14
CA LYS A 485 9.01 3.92 22.83
C LYS A 485 10.44 4.29 23.20
N ASP A 486 10.79 4.04 24.46
CA ASP A 486 12.16 4.04 24.93
C ASP A 486 12.50 2.62 25.42
N GLY A 487 13.28 1.90 24.60
CA GLY A 487 13.49 0.46 24.77
C GLY A 487 12.18 -0.32 24.74
N SER A 488 11.82 -0.97 25.85
CA SER A 488 10.55 -1.70 26.01
C SER A 488 9.42 -0.86 26.61
N SER A 489 9.72 0.35 27.12
CA SER A 489 8.78 1.23 27.80
C SER A 489 8.06 2.14 26.80
N ARG A 490 6.76 2.39 27.03
CA ARG A 490 5.97 3.39 26.31
C ARG A 490 5.93 4.64 27.18
N ILE A 491 6.37 5.76 26.64
CA ILE A 491 6.35 7.07 27.28
C ILE A 491 5.29 7.90 26.59
N ALA A 492 4.48 8.60 27.36
CA ALA A 492 3.48 9.53 26.86
C ALA A 492 3.73 10.92 27.41
N GLY A 493 3.61 11.92 26.57
CA GLY A 493 3.67 13.32 26.98
C GLY A 493 2.51 13.70 27.91
N PRO A 494 2.62 14.80 28.65
CA PRO A 494 1.60 15.23 29.62
C PRO A 494 0.24 15.58 28.98
N ARG A 495 0.22 15.98 27.72
CA ARG A 495 -0.98 16.25 26.91
C ARG A 495 -1.08 15.29 25.72
N ASN A 496 -0.66 14.02 25.92
CA ASN A 496 -0.69 13.03 24.84
C ASN A 496 -2.06 12.91 24.19
N MET A 497 -2.08 12.87 22.87
CA MET A 497 -3.30 12.73 22.08
C MET A 497 -4.06 11.44 22.41
N VAL A 498 -5.37 11.55 22.59
CA VAL A 498 -6.27 10.40 22.76
C VAL A 498 -6.47 9.70 21.42
N ASP A 499 -6.20 8.40 21.37
CA ASP A 499 -6.39 7.59 20.16
C ASP A 499 -7.83 7.07 20.08
N MET A 500 -8.66 7.65 19.22
CA MET A 500 -10.06 7.26 19.03
C MET A 500 -10.19 5.82 18.51
N LEU A 501 -9.24 5.33 17.72
CA LEU A 501 -9.24 3.92 17.31
C LEU A 501 -9.08 3.00 18.52
N GLN A 502 -8.29 3.37 19.52
CA GLN A 502 -8.16 2.59 20.75
C GLN A 502 -9.46 2.64 21.56
N LEU A 503 -10.13 3.80 21.65
CA LEU A 503 -11.46 3.90 22.29
C LEU A 503 -12.48 2.97 21.61
N VAL A 504 -12.50 2.96 20.28
CA VAL A 504 -13.35 2.02 19.52
C VAL A 504 -13.02 0.57 19.88
N ARG A 505 -11.75 0.22 19.92
CA ARG A 505 -11.32 -1.16 20.24
C ARG A 505 -11.73 -1.60 21.64
N ASP A 506 -11.64 -0.71 22.60
CA ASP A 506 -11.84 -1.04 24.01
C ASP A 506 -13.31 -0.94 24.42
N TYR A 507 -14.09 -0.01 23.82
CA TYR A 507 -15.38 0.38 24.37
C TYR A 507 -16.55 0.33 23.38
N TYR A 508 -16.29 0.18 22.07
CA TYR A 508 -17.35 0.27 21.07
C TYR A 508 -17.33 -0.89 20.08
N TYR A 509 -18.49 -1.46 19.79
CA TYR A 509 -18.66 -2.40 18.69
C TYR A 509 -20.06 -2.30 18.08
N HIS A 510 -20.14 -2.42 16.75
CA HIS A 510 -21.37 -2.58 16.00
C HIS A 510 -21.16 -3.67 14.94
N PRO A 511 -22.13 -4.61 14.73
CA PRO A 511 -21.99 -5.69 13.74
C PRO A 511 -21.68 -5.22 12.31
N ASP A 512 -22.23 -4.08 11.87
CA ASP A 512 -21.97 -3.53 10.54
C ASP A 512 -20.50 -3.08 10.33
N MET A 513 -19.69 -2.99 11.40
CA MET A 513 -18.24 -2.79 11.28
C MET A 513 -17.52 -4.03 10.73
N GLY A 514 -18.15 -5.21 10.84
CA GLY A 514 -17.52 -6.49 10.50
C GLY A 514 -16.19 -6.71 11.25
N GLY A 515 -15.17 -7.14 10.55
CA GLY A 515 -13.82 -7.36 11.10
C GLY A 515 -12.89 -6.15 11.06
N SER A 516 -13.40 -4.91 10.97
CA SER A 516 -12.59 -3.68 10.85
C SER A 516 -12.98 -2.64 11.89
N ASN A 517 -11.97 -1.94 12.43
CA ASN A 517 -12.14 -0.76 13.27
C ASN A 517 -11.67 0.53 12.55
N SER A 518 -11.49 0.49 11.23
CA SER A 518 -11.21 1.69 10.44
C SER A 518 -12.38 2.68 10.54
N ILE A 519 -12.08 3.98 10.56
CA ILE A 519 -13.10 5.04 10.60
C ILE A 519 -14.09 4.89 9.42
N LYS A 520 -13.62 4.45 8.24
CA LYS A 520 -14.44 4.16 7.05
C LYS A 520 -15.49 3.04 7.28
N LYS A 521 -15.37 2.24 8.36
CA LYS A 521 -16.34 1.21 8.78
C LYS A 521 -17.08 1.59 10.05
N VAL A 522 -16.42 2.30 10.96
CA VAL A 522 -17.02 2.75 12.22
C VAL A 522 -18.04 3.84 11.98
N LEU A 523 -17.70 4.85 11.16
CA LEU A 523 -18.60 5.98 10.91
C LEU A 523 -19.93 5.53 10.28
N PRO A 524 -20.00 4.75 9.20
CA PRO A 524 -21.27 4.24 8.68
C PRO A 524 -22.08 3.43 9.71
N ALA A 525 -21.40 2.64 10.55
CA ALA A 525 -22.06 1.88 11.60
C ALA A 525 -22.67 2.78 12.67
N VAL A 526 -21.96 3.81 13.13
CA VAL A 526 -22.45 4.83 14.07
C VAL A 526 -23.63 5.60 13.49
N MET A 527 -23.67 5.82 12.17
CA MET A 527 -24.79 6.53 11.51
C MET A 527 -26.13 5.80 11.65
N THR A 528 -26.16 4.53 12.04
CA THR A 528 -27.40 3.79 12.30
C THR A 528 -28.09 4.21 13.61
N GLY A 529 -27.38 4.90 14.51
CA GLY A 529 -27.89 5.33 15.81
C GLY A 529 -28.90 6.49 15.74
N ASP A 530 -30.01 6.41 16.52
CA ASP A 530 -31.09 7.41 16.49
C ASP A 530 -30.61 8.84 16.81
N ALA A 531 -29.70 9.00 17.76
CA ALA A 531 -29.16 10.32 18.11
C ALA A 531 -28.38 10.97 16.96
N ILE A 532 -27.61 10.17 16.25
CA ILE A 532 -26.83 10.58 15.08
C ILE A 532 -27.77 10.95 13.92
N LYS A 533 -28.78 10.12 13.66
CA LYS A 533 -29.83 10.38 12.68
C LYS A 533 -30.49 11.75 12.94
N VAL A 534 -30.93 12.01 14.16
CA VAL A 534 -31.58 13.29 14.52
C VAL A 534 -30.65 14.48 14.30
N LYS A 535 -29.36 14.33 14.62
CA LYS A 535 -28.37 15.41 14.46
C LYS A 535 -28.05 15.71 13.00
N TYR A 536 -27.71 14.68 12.22
CA TYR A 536 -27.17 14.83 10.87
C TYR A 536 -28.21 14.81 9.75
N SER A 537 -29.51 14.59 10.06
CA SER A 537 -30.64 14.86 9.16
C SER A 537 -30.95 16.34 9.03
N LYS A 538 -30.27 17.20 9.80
CA LYS A 538 -30.40 18.65 9.74
C LYS A 538 -29.21 19.27 9.04
N PRO A 539 -29.37 20.41 8.37
CA PRO A 539 -28.27 21.16 7.80
C PRO A 539 -27.19 21.47 8.85
N LEU A 540 -25.94 21.28 8.53
CA LEU A 540 -24.80 21.60 9.39
C LEU A 540 -24.68 23.14 9.55
N GLU A 541 -24.38 23.59 10.77
CA GLU A 541 -24.18 25.01 11.09
C GLU A 541 -22.72 25.45 11.01
N PHE A 542 -21.79 24.51 10.82
CA PHE A 542 -20.34 24.72 10.81
C PHE A 542 -19.65 24.12 9.56
N GLY A 543 -18.38 24.48 9.36
CA GLY A 543 -17.55 24.03 8.23
C GLY A 543 -17.72 24.92 7.01
N THR A 544 -16.61 25.25 6.34
CA THR A 544 -16.60 26.16 5.18
C THR A 544 -17.38 25.58 4.00
N HIS A 545 -17.10 24.31 3.67
CA HIS A 545 -17.72 23.61 2.53
C HIS A 545 -18.89 22.71 2.91
N LEU A 546 -19.06 22.40 4.20
CA LEU A 546 -20.12 21.53 4.70
C LEU A 546 -21.31 22.29 5.28
N LYS A 547 -21.22 23.61 5.45
CA LYS A 547 -22.30 24.45 5.99
C LYS A 547 -23.56 24.30 5.15
N ALA A 548 -24.69 24.16 5.81
CA ALA A 548 -26.00 23.92 5.24
C ALA A 548 -26.19 22.55 4.54
N ARG A 549 -25.22 21.63 4.60
CA ARG A 549 -25.39 20.27 4.07
C ARG A 549 -25.99 19.34 5.11
N VAL A 550 -26.72 18.35 4.58
CA VAL A 550 -27.26 17.21 5.34
C VAL A 550 -26.34 16.02 5.09
N LEU A 551 -25.82 15.40 6.16
CA LEU A 551 -24.90 14.25 6.08
C LEU A 551 -25.58 12.93 6.50
N TYR A 552 -26.91 12.88 6.47
CA TYR A 552 -27.69 11.67 6.73
C TYR A 552 -28.79 11.51 5.68
N GLU A 553 -28.65 10.46 4.87
CA GLU A 553 -29.66 10.02 3.92
C GLU A 553 -29.84 8.51 4.03
N LEU A 554 -31.01 8.02 3.67
CA LEU A 554 -31.26 6.57 3.57
C LEU A 554 -31.19 6.14 2.11
N ASP A 555 -30.47 5.08 1.86
CA ASP A 555 -30.46 4.39 0.58
C ASP A 555 -31.87 3.85 0.28
N SER A 556 -32.40 4.14 -0.89
CA SER A 556 -33.78 3.84 -1.27
C SER A 556 -34.08 2.34 -1.43
N GLU A 557 -33.07 1.52 -1.69
CA GLU A 557 -33.22 0.08 -1.90
C GLU A 557 -33.01 -0.71 -0.62
N THR A 558 -31.99 -0.34 0.14
CA THR A 558 -31.59 -1.07 1.36
C THR A 558 -32.18 -0.53 2.64
N ASN A 559 -32.73 0.71 2.61
CA ASN A 559 -33.21 1.45 3.78
C ASN A 559 -32.13 1.61 4.89
N LYS A 560 -30.86 1.58 4.51
CA LYS A 560 -29.72 1.82 5.40
C LYS A 560 -29.17 3.24 5.20
N PRO A 561 -28.50 3.81 6.22
CA PRO A 561 -27.79 5.06 6.03
C PRO A 561 -26.76 4.96 4.90
N VAL A 562 -26.79 5.91 3.98
CA VAL A 562 -25.76 6.12 2.98
C VAL A 562 -24.46 6.44 3.70
N ASN A 563 -23.34 5.91 3.21
CA ASN A 563 -22.05 6.28 3.76
C ASN A 563 -21.85 7.80 3.63
N PRO A 564 -21.63 8.53 4.74
CA PRO A 564 -21.56 9.99 4.71
C PRO A 564 -20.44 10.55 3.82
N TYR A 565 -19.40 9.77 3.53
CA TYR A 565 -18.37 10.17 2.55
C TYR A 565 -18.95 10.41 1.15
N TYR A 566 -19.97 9.66 0.73
CA TYR A 566 -20.64 9.86 -0.58
C TYR A 566 -21.58 11.06 -0.62
N LEU A 567 -21.88 11.66 0.55
CA LEU A 567 -22.68 12.88 0.65
C LEU A 567 -21.81 14.15 0.64
N LEU A 568 -20.49 14.01 0.59
CA LEU A 568 -19.58 15.14 0.47
C LEU A 568 -19.69 15.77 -0.94
N PRO A 569 -19.42 17.09 -1.08
CA PRO A 569 -19.43 17.73 -2.37
C PRO A 569 -18.31 17.20 -3.26
N SER A 570 -18.57 17.15 -4.58
CA SER A 570 -17.52 16.96 -5.56
C SER A 570 -16.42 18.01 -5.38
N GLN A 571 -15.17 17.57 -5.37
CA GLN A 571 -14.01 18.47 -5.22
C GLN A 571 -13.74 19.25 -6.52
N TYR A 572 -14.14 18.70 -7.67
CA TYR A 572 -13.86 19.26 -8.99
C TYR A 572 -15.08 19.79 -9.73
N GLY A 573 -16.29 19.70 -9.15
CA GLY A 573 -17.56 19.97 -9.85
C GLY A 573 -17.71 21.37 -10.45
N ASP A 574 -16.93 22.35 -10.00
CA ASP A 574 -16.95 23.73 -10.46
C ASP A 574 -15.63 24.14 -11.18
N LEU A 575 -14.68 23.23 -11.36
CA LEU A 575 -13.42 23.49 -12.04
C LEU A 575 -13.51 23.00 -13.48
N ASP A 576 -13.27 23.89 -14.44
CA ASP A 576 -13.13 23.56 -15.86
C ASP A 576 -11.72 22.97 -16.10
N LEU A 577 -11.50 21.77 -15.56
CA LEU A 577 -10.26 21.02 -15.72
C LEU A 577 -10.33 20.23 -17.03
N SER A 578 -9.31 20.33 -17.86
CA SER A 578 -9.16 19.44 -19.01
C SER A 578 -9.02 17.99 -18.49
N GLN A 579 -9.51 17.00 -19.25
CA GLN A 579 -9.39 15.58 -18.87
C GLN A 579 -7.93 15.15 -18.62
N ASP A 580 -6.96 15.87 -19.20
CA ASP A 580 -5.52 15.68 -18.99
C ASP A 580 -5.02 16.14 -17.61
N GLU A 581 -5.80 16.93 -16.87
CA GLU A 581 -5.48 17.48 -15.55
C GLU A 581 -6.15 16.72 -14.40
N LEU A 582 -7.18 15.93 -14.71
CA LEU A 582 -7.85 15.04 -13.75
C LEU A 582 -7.08 13.72 -13.69
N ILE A 583 -6.28 13.54 -12.65
CA ILE A 583 -5.56 12.29 -12.39
C ILE A 583 -6.47 11.28 -11.68
N PHE A 584 -7.48 11.78 -10.94
CA PHE A 584 -8.43 10.98 -10.17
C PHE A 584 -9.87 11.37 -10.50
N GLU A 585 -10.80 10.43 -10.50
CA GLU A 585 -12.23 10.71 -10.56
C GLU A 585 -12.73 11.29 -9.22
N ASP A 586 -13.74 12.16 -9.26
CA ASP A 586 -14.36 12.77 -8.06
C ASP A 586 -14.78 11.73 -7.01
N ALA A 587 -15.27 10.56 -7.44
CA ALA A 587 -15.68 9.47 -6.56
C ALA A 587 -14.51 8.88 -5.75
N GLU A 588 -13.30 8.91 -6.28
CA GLU A 588 -12.09 8.41 -5.62
C GLU A 588 -11.68 9.35 -4.47
N ILE A 589 -11.76 10.65 -4.69
CA ILE A 589 -11.43 11.68 -3.67
C ILE A 589 -12.46 11.70 -2.55
N GLN A 590 -13.76 11.53 -2.86
CA GLN A 590 -14.82 11.46 -1.85
C GLN A 590 -14.68 10.26 -0.90
N GLN A 591 -13.95 9.22 -1.28
CA GLN A 591 -13.68 8.07 -0.43
C GLN A 591 -12.48 8.27 0.53
N GLY A 592 -11.87 9.45 0.52
CA GLY A 592 -10.74 9.81 1.36
C GLY A 592 -9.51 9.00 0.99
N GLY A 593 -9.07 9.17 -0.25
CA GLY A 593 -7.86 8.58 -0.84
C GLY A 593 -6.59 9.05 -0.17
#